data_ec9cc4d58071e7c2d6411bd9db21d984
#
_entry.id   ec9cc4d58071e7c2d6411bd9db21d984
#
_cell.length_a   1.000
_cell.length_b   1.000
_cell.length_c   1.000
_cell.angle_alpha   90.00
_cell.angle_beta   90.00
_cell.angle_gamma   90.00
#
_symmetry.space_group_name_H-M   'P 1'
#
loop_
_entity.id
_entity.type
_entity.pdbx_description
1 polymer ?
#
loop_
_entity_poly.entity_id
_entity_poly.type
_entity_poly.pdbx_seq_one_letter_code
_entity_poly.pdbx_strand_id
1 'polypeptide(L)'
;YIGTEHLLLGLLKEGEGVAAQVLTKQGADLAQVRQTVIQMLSGYQRGDDEGRESVGAGVGGSGGPERSNSAILEQFGRNLTQAARENKLDPVIGRRVEMERVMQVLSRRTKNNPVLIGEPGVGKTAVVEGLAQAIVHGDVPETIKDKQIYSLDMGSLVAGSRYRGDFEERLKKVLKEIRTRGDIILFIDEIHTLVGAGAAEGSIDAAQMLKPMLARGELQTIGATTNDEYRKHIEKDAALERRFQPVKVEEPSVEETVEILKGLRDRYEAHHRVIITDAAIQAAAEL
;
A
#
# COMPACT_ATOMS: atom_id res chain seq x y z
N TYR A 1 8.39 11.46 21.68
CA TYR A 1 9.26 10.58 20.88
C TYR A 1 10.65 11.16 20.83
N ILE A 2 11.66 10.37 21.18
CA ILE A 2 13.07 10.76 21.03
C ILE A 2 13.57 9.99 19.79
N GLY A 3 13.69 10.68 18.66
CA GLY A 3 14.20 10.12 17.42
C GLY A 3 15.70 10.30 17.26
N THR A 4 16.23 9.79 16.16
CA THR A 4 17.67 9.90 15.79
C THR A 4 18.14 11.34 15.69
N GLU A 5 17.27 12.25 15.25
CA GLU A 5 17.49 13.69 15.17
C GLU A 5 17.75 14.32 16.55
N HIS A 6 17.06 13.86 17.60
CA HIS A 6 17.27 14.33 18.97
C HIS A 6 18.61 13.84 19.55
N LEU A 7 19.02 12.61 19.19
CA LEU A 7 20.32 12.06 19.53
C LEU A 7 21.45 12.87 18.85
N LEU A 8 21.26 13.18 17.56
CA LEU A 8 22.21 14.02 16.82
C LEU A 8 22.34 15.42 17.43
N LEU A 9 21.21 16.05 17.78
CA LEU A 9 21.21 17.35 18.47
C LEU A 9 21.92 17.29 19.83
N GLY A 10 21.76 16.18 20.58
CA GLY A 10 22.46 15.92 21.82
C GLY A 10 24.00 15.89 21.64
N LEU A 11 24.44 15.09 20.64
CA LEU A 11 25.86 14.97 20.28
C LEU A 11 26.48 16.31 19.82
N LEU A 12 25.72 17.09 19.03
CA LEU A 12 26.16 18.42 18.57
C LEU A 12 26.21 19.45 19.72
N LYS A 13 25.36 19.29 20.74
CA LYS A 13 25.34 20.18 21.92
C LYS A 13 26.50 19.91 22.87
N GLU A 14 26.91 18.65 23.01
CA GLU A 14 28.05 18.25 23.85
C GLU A 14 29.37 18.79 23.30
N GLY A 15 29.53 18.84 21.95
CA GLY A 15 30.63 19.55 21.26
C GLY A 15 32.03 18.99 21.44
N GLU A 16 32.34 18.39 22.57
CA GLU A 16 33.67 17.86 22.93
C GLU A 16 33.81 16.36 22.81
N GLY A 17 32.68 15.65 22.58
CA GLY A 17 32.65 14.19 22.42
C GLY A 17 33.35 13.69 21.14
N VAL A 18 33.79 12.43 21.17
CA VAL A 18 34.48 11.78 20.03
C VAL A 18 33.66 11.87 18.73
N ALA A 19 32.34 11.75 18.81
CA ALA A 19 31.46 11.85 17.66
C ALA A 19 31.49 13.27 17.04
N ALA A 20 31.43 14.30 17.85
CA ALA A 20 31.51 15.69 17.38
C ALA A 20 32.88 16.00 16.72
N GLN A 21 33.96 15.46 17.29
CA GLN A 21 35.32 15.60 16.73
C GLN A 21 35.46 14.87 15.37
N VAL A 22 34.86 13.70 15.22
CA VAL A 22 34.84 12.95 13.95
C VAL A 22 34.08 13.72 12.87
N LEU A 23 32.90 14.26 13.19
CA LEU A 23 32.12 15.08 12.27
C LEU A 23 32.87 16.32 11.80
N THR A 24 33.53 17.02 12.73
CA THR A 24 34.36 18.21 12.41
C THR A 24 35.57 17.84 11.53
N LYS A 25 36.25 16.71 11.80
CA LYS A 25 37.34 16.21 10.96
C LYS A 25 36.91 15.85 9.55
N GLN A 26 35.66 15.45 9.35
CA GLN A 26 35.06 15.18 8.03
C GLN A 26 34.54 16.45 7.34
N GLY A 27 34.76 17.63 7.91
CA GLY A 27 34.39 18.91 7.30
C GLY A 27 32.97 19.38 7.60
N ALA A 28 32.26 18.72 8.54
CA ALA A 28 30.92 19.14 8.92
C ALA A 28 30.99 20.36 9.88
N ASP A 29 30.30 21.44 9.52
CA ASP A 29 30.07 22.57 10.42
C ASP A 29 28.94 22.21 11.39
N LEU A 30 29.32 22.01 12.68
CA LEU A 30 28.36 21.56 13.71
C LEU A 30 27.23 22.58 13.93
N ALA A 31 27.48 23.87 13.73
CA ALA A 31 26.45 24.91 13.86
C ALA A 31 25.45 24.84 12.71
N GLN A 32 25.94 24.63 11.49
CA GLN A 32 25.10 24.50 10.29
C GLN A 32 24.27 23.23 10.31
N VAL A 33 24.86 22.09 10.71
CA VAL A 33 24.15 20.82 10.90
C VAL A 33 23.05 20.96 11.93
N ARG A 34 23.33 21.60 13.08
CA ARG A 34 22.32 21.86 14.12
C ARG A 34 21.15 22.68 13.60
N GLN A 35 21.45 23.75 12.85
CA GLN A 35 20.40 24.62 12.31
C GLN A 35 19.51 23.91 11.30
N THR A 36 20.11 23.07 10.44
CA THR A 36 19.38 22.23 9.49
C THR A 36 18.48 21.22 10.18
N VAL A 37 18.96 20.53 11.21
CA VAL A 37 18.17 19.58 12.00
C VAL A 37 16.99 20.27 12.71
N ILE A 38 17.22 21.44 13.32
CA ILE A 38 16.16 22.23 13.97
C ILE A 38 15.11 22.69 12.92
N GLN A 39 15.55 23.09 11.74
CA GLN A 39 14.66 23.50 10.66
C GLN A 39 13.82 22.34 10.13
N MET A 40 14.39 21.14 10.01
CA MET A 40 13.65 19.92 9.68
C MET A 40 12.61 19.57 10.78
N LEU A 41 12.99 19.63 12.06
CA LEU A 41 12.08 19.38 13.18
C LEU A 41 10.96 20.42 13.28
N SER A 42 11.24 21.70 13.02
CA SER A 42 10.22 22.76 13.03
C SER A 42 9.26 22.68 11.85
N GLY A 43 9.68 22.10 10.74
CA GLY A 43 8.80 21.78 9.61
C GLY A 43 7.76 20.70 9.95
N TYR A 44 8.05 19.82 10.90
CA TYR A 44 7.09 18.81 11.42
C TYR A 44 6.10 19.37 12.47
N GLN A 45 6.38 20.55 13.07
CA GLN A 45 5.52 21.15 14.12
C GLN A 45 4.57 22.25 13.63
N ARG A 46 4.57 22.61 12.34
CA ARG A 46 3.62 23.59 11.78
C ARG A 46 2.40 22.93 11.17
N GLY A 47 1.64 22.23 11.99
CA GLY A 47 0.36 21.64 11.66
C GLY A 47 -0.82 22.13 12.49
N ASP A 48 -0.65 23.10 13.43
CA ASP A 48 -1.75 23.68 14.20
C ASP A 48 -1.34 25.10 14.62
N ASP A 49 -1.72 26.14 13.86
CA ASP A 49 -2.38 27.35 14.34
C ASP A 49 -2.76 28.31 13.20
N GLU A 50 -3.87 29.00 13.42
CA GLU A 50 -4.59 29.83 12.48
C GLU A 50 -3.89 31.15 12.10
N GLY A 51 -4.10 31.54 10.84
CA GLY A 51 -4.42 32.91 10.47
C GLY A 51 -3.31 33.96 10.51
N ARG A 52 -2.81 34.35 9.31
CA ARG A 52 -2.75 35.76 8.88
C ARG A 52 -2.19 35.93 7.47
N GLU A 53 -2.93 36.73 6.73
CA GLU A 53 -2.59 37.28 5.41
C GLU A 53 -1.22 37.95 5.35
N SER A 54 -0.48 37.76 4.28
CA SER A 54 0.25 38.84 3.63
C SER A 54 0.51 38.55 2.15
N VAL A 55 0.11 39.51 1.37
CA VAL A 55 0.20 39.69 -0.07
C VAL A 55 1.67 39.82 -0.49
N GLY A 56 2.03 39.21 -1.63
CA GLY A 56 3.32 39.47 -2.27
C GLY A 56 3.48 38.72 -3.60
N ALA A 57 3.32 39.45 -4.68
CA ALA A 57 3.29 39.08 -6.08
C ALA A 57 4.59 38.42 -6.61
N GLY A 58 4.44 37.58 -7.66
CA GLY A 58 5.47 37.51 -8.71
C GLY A 58 5.67 36.18 -9.42
N VAL A 59 5.01 36.05 -10.61
CA VAL A 59 5.50 35.49 -11.87
C VAL A 59 5.73 33.97 -12.03
N GLY A 60 4.79 33.35 -12.74
CA GLY A 60 4.95 32.66 -14.02
C GLY A 60 5.78 31.38 -14.13
N GLY A 61 5.12 30.27 -14.46
CA GLY A 61 5.76 29.10 -15.04
C GLY A 61 4.88 27.86 -15.08
N SER A 62 4.19 27.67 -16.21
CA SER A 62 3.71 26.43 -16.83
C SER A 62 3.13 25.32 -15.95
N GLY A 63 1.81 25.10 -16.13
CA GLY A 63 1.05 23.99 -15.55
C GLY A 63 1.52 22.61 -16.00
N GLY A 64 1.92 21.83 -15.01
CA GLY A 64 1.80 20.38 -15.03
C GLY A 64 0.62 20.01 -14.15
N PRO A 65 -0.04 18.86 -14.36
CA PRO A 65 -1.16 18.47 -13.52
C PRO A 65 -0.70 18.37 -12.06
N GLU A 66 -1.38 19.10 -11.19
CA GLU A 66 -1.16 19.10 -9.75
C GLU A 66 -1.15 17.65 -9.26
N ARG A 67 0.02 17.17 -8.87
CA ARG A 67 0.15 15.97 -8.05
C ARG A 67 -0.47 16.33 -6.70
N SER A 68 -1.75 16.00 -6.53
CA SER A 68 -2.41 16.06 -5.23
C SER A 68 -1.55 15.24 -4.25
N ASN A 69 -0.94 15.92 -3.29
CA ASN A 69 -0.11 15.32 -2.26
C ASN A 69 -0.94 14.30 -1.46
N SER A 70 -0.84 13.03 -1.81
CA SER A 70 -1.43 11.89 -1.09
C SER A 70 -0.61 11.54 0.15
N ALA A 71 -0.20 12.55 0.92
CA ALA A 71 0.75 12.38 2.01
C ALA A 71 0.29 11.37 3.08
N ILE A 72 -1.01 11.24 3.31
CA ILE A 72 -1.56 10.31 4.31
C ILE A 72 -1.64 8.90 3.74
N LEU A 73 -2.11 8.74 2.52
CA LEU A 73 -2.15 7.44 1.84
C LEU A 73 -0.74 6.86 1.63
N GLU A 74 0.24 7.69 1.27
CA GLU A 74 1.63 7.26 1.11
C GLU A 74 2.29 6.86 2.43
N GLN A 75 1.82 7.40 3.55
CA GLN A 75 2.32 7.04 4.88
C GLN A 75 1.83 5.65 5.34
N PHE A 76 0.61 5.25 4.98
CA PHE A 76 -0.04 4.04 5.48
C PHE A 76 -0.37 3.01 4.40
N GLY A 77 0.02 3.28 3.16
CA GLY A 77 -0.23 2.40 2.03
C GLY A 77 0.86 2.47 0.98
N ARG A 78 0.98 1.40 0.20
CA ARG A 78 1.89 1.32 -0.94
C ARG A 78 1.11 1.54 -2.23
N ASN A 79 1.50 2.52 -3.04
CA ASN A 79 0.93 2.72 -4.36
C ASN A 79 1.50 1.67 -5.34
N LEU A 80 0.71 0.64 -5.66
CA LEU A 80 1.11 -0.43 -6.56
C LEU A 80 1.19 0.05 -8.02
N THR A 81 0.31 0.96 -8.43
CA THR A 81 0.35 1.55 -9.79
C THR A 81 1.61 2.39 -9.98
N GLN A 82 2.04 3.13 -8.98
CA GLN A 82 3.30 3.86 -9.04
C GLN A 82 4.50 2.90 -9.05
N ALA A 83 4.47 1.85 -8.23
CA ALA A 83 5.52 0.82 -8.23
C ALA A 83 5.61 0.09 -9.59
N ALA A 84 4.47 -0.13 -10.26
CA ALA A 84 4.43 -0.66 -11.62
C ALA A 84 5.09 0.29 -12.64
N ARG A 85 4.81 1.61 -12.58
CA ARG A 85 5.46 2.61 -13.43
C ARG A 85 6.97 2.67 -13.25
N GLU A 86 7.43 2.42 -12.04
CA GLU A 86 8.85 2.40 -11.68
C GLU A 86 9.52 1.05 -11.91
N ASN A 87 8.81 0.07 -12.50
CA ASN A 87 9.28 -1.32 -12.73
C ASN A 87 9.78 -2.01 -11.44
N LYS A 88 9.20 -1.67 -10.30
CA LYS A 88 9.53 -2.25 -8.98
C LYS A 88 8.73 -3.49 -8.63
N LEU A 89 7.72 -3.83 -9.44
CA LEU A 89 6.94 -5.05 -9.28
C LEU A 89 7.55 -6.20 -10.08
N ASP A 90 7.36 -7.42 -9.59
CA ASP A 90 7.75 -8.61 -10.31
C ASP A 90 6.81 -8.86 -11.51
N PRO A 91 7.29 -9.50 -12.58
CA PRO A 91 6.44 -9.88 -13.70
C PRO A 91 5.39 -10.90 -13.23
N VAL A 92 4.13 -10.65 -13.60
CA VAL A 92 3.03 -11.56 -13.26
C VAL A 92 2.74 -12.47 -14.43
N ILE A 93 2.82 -13.77 -14.20
CA ILE A 93 2.70 -14.81 -15.22
C ILE A 93 1.54 -15.73 -14.85
N GLY A 94 0.76 -16.17 -15.86
CA GLY A 94 -0.28 -17.19 -15.69
C GLY A 94 -1.59 -16.70 -15.05
N ARG A 95 -1.72 -15.44 -14.61
CA ARG A 95 -2.89 -14.92 -13.86
C ARG A 95 -3.88 -14.08 -14.69
N ARG A 96 -3.87 -14.26 -15.99
CA ARG A 96 -4.68 -13.46 -16.91
C ARG A 96 -6.19 -13.66 -16.68
N VAL A 97 -6.64 -14.87 -16.43
CA VAL A 97 -8.07 -15.18 -16.23
C VAL A 97 -8.60 -14.52 -14.96
N GLU A 98 -7.83 -14.60 -13.87
CA GLU A 98 -8.18 -13.97 -12.61
C GLU A 98 -8.19 -12.44 -12.72
N MET A 99 -7.18 -11.85 -13.39
CA MET A 99 -7.12 -10.40 -13.64
C MET A 99 -8.31 -9.94 -14.49
N GLU A 100 -8.65 -10.62 -15.58
CA GLU A 100 -9.84 -10.33 -16.40
C GLU A 100 -11.11 -10.37 -15.56
N ARG A 101 -11.24 -11.37 -14.69
CA ARG A 101 -12.39 -11.49 -13.79
C ARG A 101 -12.47 -10.35 -12.78
N VAL A 102 -11.34 -9.95 -12.19
CA VAL A 102 -11.25 -8.78 -11.30
C VAL A 102 -11.68 -7.51 -12.04
N MET A 103 -11.16 -7.27 -13.25
CA MET A 103 -11.53 -6.12 -14.08
C MET A 103 -13.01 -6.09 -14.41
N GLN A 104 -13.60 -7.25 -14.77
CA GLN A 104 -15.04 -7.38 -15.00
C GLN A 104 -15.87 -7.01 -13.77
N VAL A 105 -15.44 -7.45 -12.58
CA VAL A 105 -16.12 -7.14 -11.32
C VAL A 105 -16.01 -5.67 -10.99
N LEU A 106 -14.82 -5.08 -11.07
CA LEU A 106 -14.57 -3.65 -10.81
C LEU A 106 -15.40 -2.73 -11.72
N SER A 107 -15.70 -3.19 -12.93
CA SER A 107 -16.48 -2.43 -13.93
C SER A 107 -18.01 -2.51 -13.74
N ARG A 108 -18.50 -3.30 -12.77
CA ARG A 108 -19.95 -3.43 -12.50
C ARG A 108 -20.49 -2.20 -11.77
N ARG A 109 -21.81 -1.99 -11.89
CA ARG A 109 -22.53 -0.96 -11.13
C ARG A 109 -22.80 -1.35 -9.67
N THR A 110 -22.91 -2.67 -9.40
CA THR A 110 -23.19 -3.25 -8.09
C THR A 110 -22.33 -4.49 -7.91
N LYS A 111 -22.07 -4.92 -6.67
CA LYS A 111 -21.12 -6.01 -6.35
C LYS A 111 -19.78 -5.80 -7.07
N ASN A 112 -19.30 -4.57 -7.03
CA ASN A 112 -18.12 -4.13 -7.77
C ASN A 112 -16.81 -4.21 -6.95
N ASN A 113 -16.85 -4.89 -5.82
CA ASN A 113 -15.66 -5.14 -5.00
C ASN A 113 -15.28 -6.64 -5.13
N PRO A 114 -14.25 -6.98 -5.90
CA PRO A 114 -13.77 -8.37 -5.96
C PRO A 114 -13.10 -8.77 -4.65
N VAL A 115 -13.28 -10.02 -4.25
CA VAL A 115 -12.51 -10.67 -3.19
C VAL A 115 -11.78 -11.87 -3.80
N LEU A 116 -10.47 -11.83 -3.80
CA LEU A 116 -9.60 -12.92 -4.19
C LEU A 116 -9.61 -13.98 -3.09
N ILE A 117 -10.09 -15.18 -3.43
CA ILE A 117 -10.23 -16.28 -2.49
C ILE A 117 -9.33 -17.43 -2.94
N GLY A 118 -8.52 -17.95 -2.04
CA GLY A 118 -7.62 -19.06 -2.30
C GLY A 118 -6.74 -19.35 -1.11
N GLU A 119 -6.05 -20.48 -1.14
CA GLU A 119 -5.13 -20.89 -0.09
C GLU A 119 -3.97 -19.88 0.09
N PRO A 120 -3.32 -19.87 1.26
CA PRO A 120 -2.12 -19.05 1.45
C PRO A 120 -1.04 -19.40 0.41
N GLY A 121 -0.37 -18.39 -0.13
CA GLY A 121 0.73 -18.61 -1.09
C GLY A 121 0.35 -18.78 -2.56
N VAL A 122 -0.94 -18.96 -2.91
CA VAL A 122 -1.36 -19.18 -4.32
C VAL A 122 -1.16 -17.98 -5.25
N GLY A 123 -0.73 -16.82 -4.74
CA GLY A 123 -0.42 -15.63 -5.55
C GLY A 123 -1.57 -14.63 -5.66
N LYS A 124 -2.44 -14.50 -4.65
CA LYS A 124 -3.53 -13.49 -4.63
C LYS A 124 -3.01 -12.08 -4.81
N THR A 125 -1.92 -11.73 -4.13
CA THR A 125 -1.27 -10.41 -4.24
C THR A 125 -0.69 -10.18 -5.64
N ALA A 126 -0.13 -11.23 -6.27
CA ALA A 126 0.39 -11.15 -7.64
C ALA A 126 -0.72 -10.78 -8.66
N VAL A 127 -1.94 -11.26 -8.48
CA VAL A 127 -3.09 -10.86 -9.34
C VAL A 127 -3.32 -9.34 -9.27
N VAL A 128 -3.20 -8.74 -8.09
CA VAL A 128 -3.41 -7.29 -7.91
C VAL A 128 -2.22 -6.48 -8.46
N GLU A 129 -1.01 -6.99 -8.29
CA GLU A 129 0.19 -6.39 -8.87
C GLU A 129 0.16 -6.45 -10.41
N GLY A 130 -0.31 -7.57 -10.97
CA GLY A 130 -0.54 -7.69 -12.42
C GLY A 130 -1.61 -6.73 -12.93
N LEU A 131 -2.68 -6.53 -12.18
CA LEU A 131 -3.68 -5.53 -12.50
C LEU A 131 -3.11 -4.10 -12.47
N ALA A 132 -2.24 -3.79 -11.51
CA ALA A 132 -1.56 -2.49 -11.46
C ALA A 132 -0.65 -2.27 -12.69
N GLN A 133 0.05 -3.31 -13.14
CA GLN A 133 0.84 -3.29 -14.38
C GLN A 133 -0.06 -3.10 -15.61
N ALA A 134 -1.19 -3.82 -15.69
CA ALA A 134 -2.15 -3.69 -16.78
C ALA A 134 -2.74 -2.26 -16.87
N ILE A 135 -3.05 -1.61 -15.73
CA ILE A 135 -3.48 -0.21 -15.70
C ILE A 135 -2.42 0.72 -16.30
N VAL A 136 -1.15 0.51 -15.93
CA VAL A 136 -0.04 1.34 -16.43
C VAL A 136 0.17 1.18 -17.93
N HIS A 137 0.00 -0.04 -18.46
CA HIS A 137 0.11 -0.33 -19.89
C HIS A 137 -1.16 0.06 -20.68
N GLY A 138 -2.26 0.37 -20.00
CA GLY A 138 -3.51 0.71 -20.65
C GLY A 138 -4.33 -0.51 -21.11
N ASP A 139 -3.94 -1.71 -20.69
CA ASP A 139 -4.60 -2.99 -21.04
C ASP A 139 -5.79 -3.29 -20.13
N VAL A 140 -6.63 -2.28 -19.90
CA VAL A 140 -7.77 -2.36 -18.98
C VAL A 140 -9.00 -1.65 -19.56
N PRO A 141 -10.22 -2.00 -19.11
CA PRO A 141 -11.42 -1.26 -19.48
C PRO A 141 -11.34 0.23 -19.10
N GLU A 142 -12.00 1.09 -19.88
CA GLU A 142 -12.02 2.55 -19.69
C GLU A 142 -12.45 2.97 -18.28
N THR A 143 -13.32 2.18 -17.63
CA THR A 143 -13.83 2.43 -16.27
C THR A 143 -12.77 2.40 -15.18
N ILE A 144 -11.63 1.75 -15.43
CA ILE A 144 -10.54 1.60 -14.45
C ILE A 144 -9.18 2.11 -14.94
N LYS A 145 -9.12 2.68 -16.15
CA LYS A 145 -7.90 3.13 -16.80
C LYS A 145 -7.14 4.22 -16.05
N ASP A 146 -7.89 5.16 -15.45
CA ASP A 146 -7.29 6.26 -14.69
C ASP A 146 -7.25 5.99 -13.17
N LYS A 147 -7.50 4.74 -12.76
CA LYS A 147 -7.47 4.36 -11.36
C LYS A 147 -6.05 4.07 -10.88
N GLN A 148 -5.85 4.24 -9.58
CA GLN A 148 -4.63 3.89 -8.88
C GLN A 148 -4.94 2.84 -7.82
N ILE A 149 -4.11 1.81 -7.73
CA ILE A 149 -4.26 0.76 -6.72
C ILE A 149 -3.32 1.08 -5.56
N TYR A 150 -3.90 1.21 -4.36
CA TYR A 150 -3.15 1.35 -3.11
C TYR A 150 -3.36 0.13 -2.24
N SER A 151 -2.27 -0.53 -1.87
CA SER A 151 -2.28 -1.59 -0.86
C SER A 151 -2.22 -0.96 0.52
N LEU A 152 -3.24 -1.19 1.35
CA LEU A 152 -3.30 -0.68 2.72
C LEU A 152 -2.47 -1.56 3.64
N ASP A 153 -1.52 -0.97 4.36
CA ASP A 153 -0.75 -1.65 5.40
C ASP A 153 -1.39 -1.43 6.76
N MET A 154 -2.09 -2.45 7.23
CA MET A 154 -2.75 -2.43 8.54
C MET A 154 -1.74 -2.38 9.69
N GLY A 155 -0.56 -2.98 9.51
CA GLY A 155 0.52 -2.94 10.50
C GLY A 155 1.00 -1.52 10.73
N SER A 156 1.22 -0.76 9.66
CA SER A 156 1.62 0.66 9.73
C SER A 156 0.56 1.56 10.36
N LEU A 157 -0.73 1.27 10.15
CA LEU A 157 -1.82 2.02 10.77
C LEU A 157 -1.86 1.84 12.30
N VAL A 158 -1.59 0.62 12.77
CA VAL A 158 -1.55 0.27 14.19
C VAL A 158 -0.23 0.67 14.84
N ALA A 159 0.88 0.63 14.10
CA ALA A 159 2.21 0.92 14.63
C ALA A 159 2.27 2.35 15.21
N GLY A 160 2.72 2.46 16.46
CA GLY A 160 2.86 3.74 17.16
C GLY A 160 1.55 4.37 17.65
N SER A 161 0.38 3.73 17.47
CA SER A 161 -0.84 4.15 18.15
C SER A 161 -0.81 3.65 19.60
N ARG A 162 -0.77 4.59 20.56
CA ARG A 162 -0.81 4.29 21.99
C ARG A 162 -2.24 4.05 22.48
N TYR A 163 -3.21 4.61 21.78
CA TYR A 163 -4.62 4.55 22.14
C TYR A 163 -5.46 4.14 20.91
N ARG A 164 -6.58 3.51 21.18
CA ARG A 164 -7.58 3.10 20.16
C ARG A 164 -7.98 4.29 19.25
N GLY A 165 -8.12 5.49 19.82
CA GLY A 165 -8.50 6.69 19.08
C GLY A 165 -7.51 7.12 18.01
N ASP A 166 -6.21 6.90 18.22
CA ASP A 166 -5.16 7.29 17.25
C ASP A 166 -5.30 6.49 15.94
N PHE A 167 -5.54 5.18 16.05
CA PHE A 167 -5.78 4.32 14.90
C PHE A 167 -7.06 4.71 14.15
N GLU A 168 -8.16 4.91 14.89
CA GLU A 168 -9.44 5.33 14.29
C GLU A 168 -9.31 6.66 13.55
N GLU A 169 -8.58 7.60 14.09
CA GLU A 169 -8.36 8.90 13.46
C GLU A 169 -7.51 8.77 12.18
N ARG A 170 -6.44 7.97 12.21
CA ARG A 170 -5.62 7.69 11.03
C ARG A 170 -6.43 7.03 9.93
N LEU A 171 -7.17 5.98 10.26
CA LEU A 171 -8.04 5.29 9.30
C LEU A 171 -9.10 6.23 8.72
N LYS A 172 -9.75 7.08 9.54
CA LYS A 172 -10.70 8.10 9.07
C LYS A 172 -10.06 9.07 8.06
N LYS A 173 -8.84 9.52 8.32
CA LYS A 173 -8.10 10.41 7.41
C LYS A 173 -7.80 9.73 6.08
N VAL A 174 -7.32 8.48 6.10
CA VAL A 174 -7.08 7.66 4.89
C VAL A 174 -8.37 7.47 4.09
N LEU A 175 -9.45 7.06 4.74
CA LEU A 175 -10.73 6.83 4.08
C LEU A 175 -11.34 8.12 3.51
N LYS A 176 -11.18 9.25 4.19
CA LYS A 176 -11.61 10.56 3.69
C LYS A 176 -10.84 10.95 2.44
N GLU A 177 -9.52 10.72 2.41
CA GLU A 177 -8.69 11.01 1.24
C GLU A 177 -9.10 10.15 0.04
N ILE A 178 -9.27 8.83 0.23
CA ILE A 178 -9.73 7.91 -0.81
C ILE A 178 -11.06 8.39 -1.43
N ARG A 179 -12.02 8.77 -0.56
CA ARG A 179 -13.33 9.25 -1.00
C ARG A 179 -13.24 10.57 -1.77
N THR A 180 -12.38 11.48 -1.35
CA THR A 180 -12.22 12.78 -1.98
C THR A 180 -11.58 12.66 -3.37
N ARG A 181 -10.62 11.77 -3.51
CA ARG A 181 -9.92 11.54 -4.77
C ARG A 181 -10.78 10.80 -5.80
N GLY A 182 -11.46 9.75 -5.38
CA GLY A 182 -12.35 8.97 -6.25
C GLY A 182 -11.66 8.15 -7.35
N ASP A 183 -10.34 8.30 -7.54
CA ASP A 183 -9.52 7.55 -8.50
C ASP A 183 -8.80 6.33 -7.88
N ILE A 184 -9.08 6.04 -6.60
CA ILE A 184 -8.37 5.01 -5.84
C ILE A 184 -9.16 3.71 -5.79
N ILE A 185 -8.49 2.61 -6.07
CA ILE A 185 -8.90 1.25 -5.73
C ILE A 185 -8.06 0.80 -4.54
N LEU A 186 -8.71 0.47 -3.43
CA LEU A 186 -8.03 0.05 -2.22
C LEU A 186 -7.82 -1.47 -2.24
N PHE A 187 -6.58 -1.93 -2.16
CA PHE A 187 -6.28 -3.33 -1.93
C PHE A 187 -6.08 -3.60 -0.45
N ILE A 188 -6.80 -4.59 0.06
CA ILE A 188 -6.74 -5.02 1.46
C ILE A 188 -6.45 -6.52 1.48
N ASP A 189 -5.21 -6.84 1.85
CA ASP A 189 -4.86 -8.24 2.11
C ASP A 189 -5.44 -8.68 3.45
N GLU A 190 -5.75 -9.95 3.60
CA GLU A 190 -6.42 -10.52 4.77
C GLU A 190 -7.65 -9.69 5.22
N ILE A 191 -8.52 -9.32 4.27
CA ILE A 191 -9.68 -8.45 4.53
C ILE A 191 -10.57 -8.93 5.69
N HIS A 192 -10.55 -10.24 5.99
CA HIS A 192 -11.29 -10.83 7.11
C HIS A 192 -10.86 -10.25 8.47
N THR A 193 -9.61 -9.82 8.61
CA THR A 193 -9.10 -9.18 9.84
C THR A 193 -9.80 -7.86 10.14
N LEU A 194 -10.21 -7.14 9.08
CA LEU A 194 -10.90 -5.86 9.20
C LEU A 194 -12.41 -5.99 9.41
N VAL A 195 -13.01 -7.04 8.87
CA VAL A 195 -14.47 -7.21 8.91
C VAL A 195 -14.91 -8.19 10.00
N GLY A 196 -14.02 -9.05 10.49
CA GLY A 196 -14.28 -10.06 11.51
C GLY A 196 -13.93 -9.68 12.96
N ALA A 197 -13.25 -8.57 13.17
CA ALA A 197 -12.64 -8.18 14.44
C ALA A 197 -13.63 -7.77 15.57
N GLY A 198 -14.93 -7.95 15.39
CA GLY A 198 -15.95 -7.50 16.35
C GLY A 198 -16.12 -8.33 17.62
N ALA A 199 -15.29 -9.35 17.89
CA ALA A 199 -15.55 -10.31 18.98
C ALA A 199 -14.48 -10.38 20.08
N ALA A 200 -13.32 -9.74 19.94
CA ALA A 200 -12.31 -9.75 21.00
C ALA A 200 -12.27 -8.39 21.71
N GLU A 201 -12.39 -8.39 23.03
CA GLU A 201 -12.17 -7.20 23.87
C GLU A 201 -10.79 -6.61 23.57
N GLY A 202 -10.77 -5.42 22.95
CA GLY A 202 -9.54 -4.73 22.54
C GLY A 202 -9.22 -4.76 21.04
N SER A 203 -9.97 -5.49 20.20
CA SER A 203 -9.78 -5.44 18.75
C SER A 203 -10.29 -4.11 18.19
N ILE A 204 -9.45 -3.52 17.35
CA ILE A 204 -9.66 -2.22 16.72
C ILE A 204 -10.83 -2.34 15.74
N ASP A 205 -11.86 -1.52 15.94
CA ASP A 205 -13.11 -1.64 15.20
C ASP A 205 -13.07 -0.94 13.81
N ALA A 206 -12.07 -1.32 13.01
CA ALA A 206 -11.98 -0.90 11.61
C ALA A 206 -13.24 -1.33 10.81
N ALA A 207 -13.85 -2.44 11.21
CA ALA A 207 -15.07 -2.95 10.59
C ALA A 207 -16.22 -1.95 10.66
N GLN A 208 -16.43 -1.29 11.81
CA GLN A 208 -17.50 -0.31 11.96
C GLN A 208 -17.33 0.91 11.06
N MET A 209 -16.10 1.27 10.71
CA MET A 209 -15.82 2.38 9.81
C MET A 209 -15.89 1.98 8.34
N LEU A 210 -15.36 0.82 7.97
CA LEU A 210 -15.30 0.36 6.59
C LEU A 210 -16.65 -0.18 6.08
N LYS A 211 -17.38 -0.96 6.89
CA LYS A 211 -18.66 -1.56 6.49
C LYS A 211 -19.66 -0.54 5.95
N PRO A 212 -19.94 0.61 6.60
CA PRO A 212 -20.86 1.60 6.07
C PRO A 212 -20.42 2.18 4.73
N MET A 213 -19.12 2.43 4.54
CA MET A 213 -18.57 2.99 3.30
C MET A 213 -18.60 1.99 2.15
N LEU A 214 -18.28 0.72 2.44
CA LEU A 214 -18.42 -0.38 1.49
C LEU A 214 -19.88 -0.61 1.13
N ALA A 215 -20.77 -0.60 2.12
CA ALA A 215 -22.20 -0.79 1.92
C ALA A 215 -22.84 0.33 1.07
N ARG A 216 -22.36 1.56 1.17
CA ARG A 216 -22.83 2.69 0.35
C ARG A 216 -22.14 2.78 -1.02
N GLY A 217 -21.07 1.98 -1.26
CA GLY A 217 -20.30 2.05 -2.51
C GLY A 217 -19.40 3.29 -2.60
N GLU A 218 -19.04 3.87 -1.46
CA GLU A 218 -18.14 5.02 -1.37
C GLU A 218 -16.66 4.61 -1.55
N LEU A 219 -16.36 3.32 -1.40
CA LEU A 219 -15.04 2.73 -1.60
C LEU A 219 -15.11 1.67 -2.69
N GLN A 220 -14.14 1.68 -3.58
CA GLN A 220 -13.86 0.60 -4.51
C GLN A 220 -12.68 -0.20 -3.95
N THR A 221 -12.89 -1.49 -3.69
CA THR A 221 -11.94 -2.29 -2.92
C THR A 221 -11.73 -3.65 -3.58
N ILE A 222 -10.48 -4.10 -3.58
CA ILE A 222 -10.08 -5.49 -3.86
C ILE A 222 -9.70 -6.11 -2.52
N GLY A 223 -10.39 -7.15 -2.10
CA GLY A 223 -10.03 -7.93 -0.91
C GLY A 223 -9.25 -9.18 -1.29
N ALA A 224 -8.41 -9.68 -0.37
CA ALA A 224 -7.84 -11.02 -0.46
C ALA A 224 -8.05 -11.76 0.86
N THR A 225 -8.39 -13.06 0.79
CA THR A 225 -8.61 -13.89 1.97
C THR A 225 -8.55 -15.38 1.61
N THR A 226 -8.68 -16.26 2.59
CA THR A 226 -8.84 -17.71 2.38
C THR A 226 -10.32 -18.08 2.18
N ASN A 227 -10.59 -19.30 1.68
CA ASN A 227 -11.95 -19.81 1.51
C ASN A 227 -12.72 -19.84 2.82
N ASP A 228 -12.10 -20.31 3.89
CA ASP A 228 -12.73 -20.48 5.20
C ASP A 228 -13.06 -19.14 5.87
N GLU A 229 -12.13 -18.18 5.80
CA GLU A 229 -12.34 -16.85 6.37
C GLU A 229 -13.39 -16.06 5.57
N TYR A 230 -13.44 -16.21 4.23
CA TYR A 230 -14.52 -15.65 3.41
C TYR A 230 -15.89 -16.10 3.87
N ARG A 231 -16.10 -17.44 4.00
CA ARG A 231 -17.36 -18.03 4.44
C ARG A 231 -17.74 -17.57 5.85
N LYS A 232 -16.77 -17.46 6.73
CA LYS A 232 -16.97 -17.13 8.14
C LYS A 232 -17.32 -15.65 8.36
N HIS A 233 -16.68 -14.73 7.65
CA HIS A 233 -16.73 -13.31 7.94
C HIS A 233 -17.43 -12.45 6.89
N ILE A 234 -17.40 -12.83 5.61
CA ILE A 234 -17.95 -12.00 4.54
C ILE A 234 -19.29 -12.56 4.04
N GLU A 235 -19.36 -13.84 3.75
CA GLU A 235 -20.57 -14.48 3.20
C GLU A 235 -21.74 -14.43 4.18
N LYS A 236 -21.48 -14.50 5.49
CA LYS A 236 -22.52 -14.42 6.54
C LYS A 236 -23.01 -13.00 6.83
N ASP A 237 -22.30 -11.99 6.39
CA ASP A 237 -22.70 -10.60 6.57
C ASP A 237 -23.46 -10.11 5.33
N ALA A 238 -24.79 -9.97 5.46
CA ALA A 238 -25.66 -9.59 4.35
C ALA A 238 -25.31 -8.22 3.73
N ALA A 239 -24.67 -7.30 4.46
CA ALA A 239 -24.25 -5.99 3.94
C ALA A 239 -22.99 -6.12 3.06
N LEU A 240 -22.06 -6.99 3.45
CA LEU A 240 -20.83 -7.26 2.71
C LEU A 240 -21.10 -8.20 1.52
N GLU A 241 -21.89 -9.24 1.71
CA GLU A 241 -22.24 -10.21 0.66
C GLU A 241 -22.84 -9.52 -0.59
N ARG A 242 -23.66 -8.48 -0.39
CA ARG A 242 -24.27 -7.69 -1.48
C ARG A 242 -23.27 -6.80 -2.22
N ARG A 243 -22.07 -6.60 -1.70
CA ARG A 243 -21.06 -5.69 -2.25
C ARG A 243 -19.83 -6.38 -2.78
N PHE A 244 -19.49 -7.52 -2.19
CA PHE A 244 -18.35 -8.30 -2.59
C PHE A 244 -18.71 -9.42 -3.56
N GLN A 245 -17.82 -9.65 -4.53
CA GLN A 245 -17.91 -10.74 -5.50
C GLN A 245 -16.67 -11.63 -5.36
N PRO A 246 -16.81 -12.90 -4.99
CA PRO A 246 -15.68 -13.82 -4.93
C PRO A 246 -15.07 -14.07 -6.31
N VAL A 247 -13.75 -14.06 -6.36
CA VAL A 247 -12.90 -14.45 -7.48
C VAL A 247 -11.93 -15.51 -6.97
N LYS A 248 -12.07 -16.73 -7.43
CA LYS A 248 -11.24 -17.84 -7.00
C LYS A 248 -9.86 -17.75 -7.63
N VAL A 249 -8.83 -17.91 -6.82
CA VAL A 249 -7.43 -18.02 -7.24
C VAL A 249 -6.95 -19.41 -6.84
N GLU A 250 -6.74 -20.24 -7.83
CA GLU A 250 -6.30 -21.61 -7.62
C GLU A 250 -4.77 -21.71 -7.60
N GLU A 251 -4.28 -22.81 -7.06
CA GLU A 251 -2.85 -23.14 -7.17
C GLU A 251 -2.47 -23.30 -8.64
N PRO A 252 -1.30 -22.79 -9.05
CA PRO A 252 -0.82 -22.99 -10.41
C PRO A 252 -0.47 -24.47 -10.64
N SER A 253 -0.66 -24.94 -11.88
CA SER A 253 -0.18 -26.26 -12.29
C SER A 253 1.35 -26.30 -12.30
N VAL A 254 1.95 -27.49 -12.41
CA VAL A 254 3.41 -27.65 -12.53
C VAL A 254 3.94 -26.87 -13.73
N GLU A 255 3.25 -26.93 -14.87
CA GLU A 255 3.62 -26.21 -16.08
C GLU A 255 3.56 -24.68 -15.87
N GLU A 256 2.50 -24.18 -15.25
CA GLU A 256 2.37 -22.76 -14.90
C GLU A 256 3.44 -22.34 -13.91
N THR A 257 3.77 -23.18 -12.93
CA THR A 257 4.83 -22.93 -11.95
C THR A 257 6.19 -22.81 -12.63
N VAL A 258 6.48 -23.69 -13.60
CA VAL A 258 7.71 -23.61 -14.42
C VAL A 258 7.78 -22.27 -15.16
N GLU A 259 6.70 -21.83 -15.77
CA GLU A 259 6.66 -20.55 -16.49
C GLU A 259 6.82 -19.35 -15.53
N ILE A 260 6.23 -19.40 -14.35
CA ILE A 260 6.39 -18.38 -13.28
C ILE A 260 7.88 -18.31 -12.87
N LEU A 261 8.49 -19.45 -12.59
CA LEU A 261 9.91 -19.52 -12.20
C LEU A 261 10.84 -19.03 -13.30
N LYS A 262 10.57 -19.35 -14.58
CA LYS A 262 11.32 -18.81 -15.71
C LYS A 262 11.23 -17.29 -15.81
N GLY A 263 10.04 -16.73 -15.58
CA GLY A 263 9.85 -15.27 -15.62
C GLY A 263 10.53 -14.53 -14.48
N LEU A 264 10.75 -15.19 -13.35
CA LEU A 264 11.45 -14.61 -12.19
C LEU A 264 12.96 -14.84 -12.23
N ARG A 265 13.42 -15.81 -13.05
CA ARG A 265 14.82 -16.31 -13.10
C ARG A 265 15.85 -15.19 -13.16
N ASP A 266 15.73 -14.29 -14.12
CA ASP A 266 16.73 -13.24 -14.37
C ASP A 266 16.95 -12.34 -13.15
N ARG A 267 15.87 -12.05 -12.39
CA ARG A 267 15.95 -11.27 -11.15
C ARG A 267 16.66 -12.02 -10.04
N TYR A 268 16.35 -13.31 -9.88
CA TYR A 268 17.01 -14.15 -8.88
C TYR A 268 18.48 -14.39 -9.22
N GLU A 269 18.81 -14.67 -10.49
CA GLU A 269 20.18 -14.80 -10.97
C GLU A 269 20.99 -13.52 -10.72
N ALA A 270 20.44 -12.37 -11.06
CA ALA A 270 21.10 -11.07 -10.84
C ALA A 270 21.34 -10.79 -9.35
N HIS A 271 20.36 -11.09 -8.49
CA HIS A 271 20.44 -10.83 -7.05
C HIS A 271 21.43 -11.77 -6.36
N HIS A 272 21.34 -13.07 -6.65
CA HIS A 272 22.15 -14.10 -6.00
C HIS A 272 23.48 -14.39 -6.70
N ARG A 273 23.69 -13.83 -7.91
CA ARG A 273 24.88 -14.05 -8.74
C ARG A 273 25.12 -15.53 -9.03
N VAL A 274 24.07 -16.25 -9.35
CA VAL A 274 24.06 -17.67 -9.72
C VAL A 274 23.38 -17.84 -11.06
N ILE A 275 23.56 -19.00 -11.69
CA ILE A 275 22.86 -19.40 -12.91
C ILE A 275 21.83 -20.47 -12.51
N ILE A 276 20.57 -20.29 -12.88
CA ILE A 276 19.49 -21.24 -12.64
C ILE A 276 19.15 -21.94 -13.95
N THR A 277 19.44 -23.23 -14.03
CA THR A 277 19.20 -24.03 -15.24
C THR A 277 17.71 -24.38 -15.37
N ASP A 278 17.26 -24.67 -16.61
CA ASP A 278 15.88 -25.14 -16.84
C ASP A 278 15.59 -26.43 -16.11
N ALA A 279 16.56 -27.33 -15.98
CA ALA A 279 16.43 -28.56 -15.20
C ALA A 279 16.20 -28.29 -13.70
N ALA A 280 16.86 -27.26 -13.15
CA ALA A 280 16.64 -26.85 -11.76
C ALA A 280 15.24 -26.26 -11.56
N ILE A 281 14.73 -25.47 -12.51
CA ILE A 281 13.38 -24.92 -12.49
C ILE A 281 12.34 -26.06 -12.55
N GLN A 282 12.53 -27.03 -13.46
CA GLN A 282 11.63 -28.17 -13.57
C GLN A 282 11.60 -28.96 -12.28
N ALA A 283 12.75 -29.31 -11.71
CA ALA A 283 12.83 -30.03 -10.45
C ALA A 283 12.19 -29.28 -9.27
N ALA A 284 12.36 -27.95 -9.22
CA ALA A 284 11.75 -27.12 -8.19
C ALA A 284 10.22 -27.06 -8.28
N ALA A 285 9.64 -27.21 -9.48
CA ALA A 285 8.20 -27.21 -9.69
C ALA A 285 7.54 -28.58 -9.43
N GLU A 286 8.32 -29.69 -9.53
CA GLU A 286 7.84 -31.07 -9.35
C GLU A 286 7.96 -31.57 -7.89
N LEU A 287 8.83 -30.98 -7.08
CA LEU A 287 9.09 -31.35 -5.68
C LEU A 287 8.22 -30.54 -4.69
#